data_430929be27eb33fe27fa92af27dcfc91
#
_entry.id   430929be27eb33fe27fa92af27dcfc91
#
_cell.length_a   1.000
_cell.length_b   1.000
_cell.length_c   1.000
_cell.angle_alpha   90.00
_cell.angle_beta   90.00
_cell.angle_gamma   90.00
#
_symmetry.space_group_name_H-M   'P 1'
#
loop_
_entity.id
_entity.type
_entity.pdbx_description
1 polymer ?
#
loop_
_entity_poly.entity_id
_entity_poly.type
_entity_poly.pdbx_seq_one_letter_code
_entity_poly.pdbx_strand_id
1 'polypeptide(L)'
;TVILAEFARLIFVSIMIRKEIRGNISIKYIRFWIQMSWLTIYQNFSGFIRTLDVVIFTVLTGSLIGLAYWGIAKTVSALVSHSEKMTQGLYPKILATKKKEFAEEAMKRTMFLAIPTFSMTIIFVKPILYILNPVYVDGVLIALVMTIRGFAFMFNNISFELLSAFDSVDENKQTSIKNYLKSKLFLLPTLYYISSGIYISLLTFYLIFAESTTSD
;
A
#
# COMPACT_ATOMS: atom_id res chain seq x y z
N THR A 1 21.07 12.30 1.51
CA THR A 1 21.55 10.90 1.35
C THR A 1 20.60 10.06 0.49
N VAL A 2 19.29 10.07 0.73
CA VAL A 2 18.30 9.27 -0.03
C VAL A 2 18.27 9.68 -1.51
N ILE A 3 18.24 10.98 -1.81
CA ILE A 3 18.23 11.51 -3.18
C ILE A 3 19.46 11.04 -3.96
N LEU A 4 20.62 11.02 -3.32
CA LEU A 4 21.88 10.61 -3.93
C LEU A 4 21.91 9.10 -4.24
N ALA A 5 21.32 8.29 -3.35
CA ALA A 5 21.16 6.84 -3.56
C ALA A 5 20.21 6.53 -4.73
N GLU A 6 19.08 7.23 -4.83
CA GLU A 6 18.14 7.07 -5.94
C GLU A 6 18.74 7.55 -7.27
N PHE A 7 19.51 8.62 -7.25
CA PHE A 7 20.21 9.10 -8.44
C PHE A 7 21.28 8.11 -8.91
N ALA A 8 22.07 7.54 -7.99
CA ALA A 8 23.04 6.50 -8.29
C ALA A 8 22.37 5.25 -8.86
N ARG A 9 21.23 4.82 -8.29
CA ARG A 9 20.41 3.73 -8.79
C ARG A 9 19.91 3.99 -10.21
N LEU A 10 19.44 5.20 -10.49
CA LEU A 10 18.95 5.59 -11.81
C LEU A 10 20.07 5.57 -12.86
N ILE A 11 21.27 6.05 -12.52
CA ILE A 11 22.45 5.98 -13.38
C ILE A 11 22.82 4.51 -13.65
N PHE A 12 22.89 3.67 -12.61
CA PHE A 12 23.25 2.27 -12.73
C PHE A 12 22.29 1.51 -13.65
N VAL A 13 20.99 1.67 -13.44
CA VAL A 13 19.94 1.06 -14.28
C VAL A 13 20.06 1.57 -15.71
N SER A 14 20.26 2.88 -15.93
CA SER A 14 20.41 3.45 -17.26
C SER A 14 21.62 2.88 -18.02
N ILE A 15 22.71 2.60 -17.32
CA ILE A 15 23.90 1.95 -17.91
C ILE A 15 23.58 0.51 -18.28
N MET A 16 22.92 -0.26 -17.40
CA MET A 16 22.57 -1.67 -17.65
C MET A 16 21.69 -1.85 -18.89
N ILE A 17 20.65 -0.99 -19.03
CA ILE A 17 19.69 -1.11 -20.13
C ILE A 17 20.02 -0.21 -21.33
N ARG A 18 21.24 0.35 -21.37
CA ARG A 18 21.68 1.26 -22.45
C ARG A 18 21.53 0.68 -23.85
N LYS A 19 21.70 -0.63 -24.01
CA LYS A 19 21.56 -1.32 -25.31
C LYS A 19 20.09 -1.39 -25.76
N GLU A 20 19.17 -1.54 -24.82
CA GLU A 20 17.74 -1.66 -25.07
C GLU A 20 17.06 -0.28 -25.26
N ILE A 21 17.62 0.78 -24.65
CA ILE A 21 17.11 2.17 -24.80
C ILE A 21 17.47 2.77 -26.17
N ARG A 22 18.40 2.19 -26.93
CA ARG A 22 18.82 2.71 -28.25
C ARG A 22 17.77 2.59 -29.38
N GLY A 23 16.55 2.24 -29.07
CA GLY A 23 15.42 2.25 -30.00
C GLY A 23 14.99 3.66 -30.38
N ASN A 24 14.45 3.81 -31.59
CA ASN A 24 13.86 5.09 -32.02
C ASN A 24 12.68 5.46 -31.11
N ILE A 25 12.77 6.58 -30.44
CA ILE A 25 11.69 7.13 -29.61
C ILE A 25 10.55 7.59 -30.55
N SER A 26 9.45 6.87 -30.56
CA SER A 26 8.26 7.23 -31.33
C SER A 26 7.29 8.00 -30.44
N ILE A 27 6.89 9.20 -30.86
CA ILE A 27 5.88 10.03 -30.19
C ILE A 27 4.56 9.26 -29.99
N LYS A 28 4.23 8.35 -30.92
CA LYS A 28 3.05 7.48 -30.84
C LYS A 28 3.10 6.60 -29.58
N TYR A 29 4.28 6.04 -29.24
CA TYR A 29 4.44 5.21 -28.04
C TYR A 29 4.38 6.05 -26.76
N ILE A 30 4.96 7.25 -26.77
CA ILE A 30 4.90 8.17 -25.62
C ILE A 30 3.45 8.55 -25.33
N ARG A 31 2.69 8.93 -26.37
CA ARG A 31 1.27 9.28 -26.23
C ARG A 31 0.44 8.10 -25.71
N PHE A 32 0.67 6.89 -26.24
CA PHE A 32 0.03 5.68 -25.77
C PHE A 32 0.38 5.39 -24.30
N TRP A 33 1.65 5.53 -23.95
CA TRP A 33 2.12 5.29 -22.58
C TRP A 33 1.51 6.29 -21.57
N ILE A 34 1.44 7.56 -21.92
CA ILE A 34 0.77 8.58 -21.11
C ILE A 34 -0.72 8.25 -20.94
N GLN A 35 -1.38 7.83 -22.01
CA GLN A 35 -2.79 7.43 -21.97
C GLN A 35 -3.04 6.22 -21.06
N MET A 36 -2.11 5.28 -20.96
CA MET A 36 -2.22 4.11 -20.07
C MET A 36 -1.78 4.40 -18.63
N SER A 37 -0.89 5.36 -18.44
CA SER A 37 -0.37 5.72 -17.11
C SER A 37 -1.41 6.37 -16.19
N TRP A 38 -2.49 6.93 -16.71
CA TRP A 38 -3.51 7.59 -15.90
C TRP A 38 -4.14 6.64 -14.87
N LEU A 39 -4.33 5.36 -15.22
CA LEU A 39 -4.87 4.37 -14.30
C LEU A 39 -3.92 4.13 -13.13
N THR A 40 -2.62 3.99 -13.42
CA THR A 40 -1.58 3.86 -12.41
C THR A 40 -1.50 5.11 -11.51
N ILE A 41 -1.62 6.30 -12.09
CA ILE A 41 -1.70 7.56 -11.34
C ILE A 41 -2.93 7.56 -10.44
N TYR A 42 -4.08 7.17 -10.95
CA TYR A 42 -5.33 7.06 -10.19
C TYR A 42 -5.19 6.09 -9.02
N GLN A 43 -4.62 4.90 -9.24
CA GLN A 43 -4.36 3.91 -8.19
C GLN A 43 -3.42 4.45 -7.11
N ASN A 44 -2.30 5.06 -7.51
CA ASN A 44 -1.31 5.61 -6.56
C ASN A 44 -1.86 6.82 -5.79
N PHE A 45 -2.70 7.63 -6.40
CA PHE A 45 -3.31 8.77 -5.73
C PHE A 45 -4.26 8.34 -4.60
N SER A 46 -4.93 7.18 -4.73
CA SER A 46 -5.70 6.61 -3.62
C SER A 46 -4.83 6.31 -2.40
N GLY A 47 -3.60 5.84 -2.62
CA GLY A 47 -2.59 5.66 -1.57
C GLY A 47 -2.18 6.97 -0.89
N PHE A 48 -2.04 8.04 -1.69
CA PHE A 48 -1.71 9.37 -1.15
C PHE A 48 -2.81 9.88 -0.20
N ILE A 49 -4.09 9.78 -0.58
CA ILE A 49 -5.21 10.18 0.29
C ILE A 49 -5.15 9.48 1.65
N ARG A 50 -4.74 8.20 1.68
CA ARG A 50 -4.62 7.44 2.93
C ARG A 50 -3.53 7.95 3.86
N THR A 51 -2.53 8.66 3.34
CA THR A 51 -1.47 9.27 4.17
C THR A 51 -1.88 10.61 4.78
N LEU A 52 -2.99 11.17 4.33
CA LEU A 52 -3.53 12.42 4.91
C LEU A 52 -3.98 12.25 6.36
N ASP A 53 -4.24 11.01 6.81
CA ASP A 53 -4.56 10.72 8.21
C ASP A 53 -3.47 11.24 9.16
N VAL A 54 -2.21 11.06 8.80
CA VAL A 54 -1.07 11.55 9.58
C VAL A 54 -1.03 13.08 9.61
N VAL A 55 -1.28 13.72 8.46
CA VAL A 55 -1.28 15.18 8.35
C VAL A 55 -2.42 15.76 9.20
N ILE A 56 -3.63 15.22 9.06
CA ILE A 56 -4.82 15.67 9.80
C ILE A 56 -4.60 15.48 11.30
N PHE A 57 -4.11 14.31 11.71
CA PHE A 57 -3.79 14.05 13.11
C PHE A 57 -2.80 15.09 13.64
N THR A 58 -1.69 15.32 12.92
CA THR A 58 -0.65 16.26 13.35
C THR A 58 -1.15 17.69 13.42
N VAL A 59 -1.95 18.12 12.44
CA VAL A 59 -2.48 19.49 12.38
C VAL A 59 -3.50 19.75 13.49
N LEU A 60 -4.40 18.79 13.75
CA LEU A 60 -5.46 18.95 14.72
C LEU A 60 -4.97 18.76 16.17
N THR A 61 -4.09 17.80 16.42
CA THR A 61 -3.64 17.52 17.80
C THR A 61 -2.40 18.30 18.21
N GLY A 62 -1.58 18.77 17.26
CA GLY A 62 -0.28 19.37 17.55
C GLY A 62 0.72 18.46 18.28
N SER A 63 0.36 17.18 18.51
CA SER A 63 1.10 16.25 19.35
C SER A 63 2.23 15.56 18.60
N LEU A 64 3.47 15.99 18.83
CA LEU A 64 4.67 15.32 18.30
C LEU A 64 4.85 13.94 18.91
N ILE A 65 4.47 13.75 20.17
CA ILE A 65 4.55 12.45 20.87
C ILE A 65 3.56 11.46 20.24
N GLY A 66 2.32 11.89 20.00
CA GLY A 66 1.31 11.08 19.31
C GLY A 66 1.76 10.67 17.91
N LEU A 67 2.40 11.58 17.18
CA LEU A 67 2.99 11.29 15.86
C LEU A 67 4.11 10.26 15.94
N ALA A 68 4.96 10.31 16.99
CA ALA A 68 6.01 9.33 17.21
C ALA A 68 5.43 7.94 17.49
N TYR A 69 4.40 7.83 18.36
CA TYR A 69 3.70 6.55 18.60
C TYR A 69 3.05 6.00 17.35
N TRP A 70 2.41 6.85 16.54
CA TRP A 70 1.84 6.46 15.27
C TRP A 70 2.90 5.94 14.28
N GLY A 71 4.02 6.64 14.15
CA GLY A 71 5.12 6.25 13.26
C GLY A 71 5.72 4.89 13.64
N ILE A 72 5.97 4.66 14.94
CA ILE A 72 6.53 3.39 15.39
C ILE A 72 5.51 2.25 15.29
N ALA A 73 4.24 2.50 15.59
CA ALA A 73 3.16 1.54 15.42
C ALA A 73 3.01 1.09 13.95
N LYS A 74 3.13 2.04 13.02
CA LYS A 74 3.15 1.75 11.58
C LYS A 74 4.34 0.88 11.19
N THR A 75 5.52 1.13 11.76
CA THR A 75 6.73 0.34 11.50
C THR A 75 6.57 -1.10 12.03
N VAL A 76 6.02 -1.28 13.23
CA VAL A 76 5.72 -2.61 13.77
C VAL A 76 4.69 -3.34 12.92
N SER A 77 3.62 -2.68 12.52
CA SER A 77 2.58 -3.21 11.63
C SER A 77 3.13 -3.65 10.27
N ALA A 78 4.18 -2.98 9.76
CA ALA A 78 4.82 -3.33 8.50
C ALA A 78 5.45 -4.73 8.51
N LEU A 79 5.82 -5.27 9.67
CA LEU A 79 6.33 -6.65 9.79
C LEU A 79 5.33 -7.66 9.23
N VAL A 80 4.05 -7.47 9.51
CA VAL A 80 2.97 -8.34 9.01
C VAL A 80 2.75 -8.14 7.52
N SER A 81 2.70 -6.91 7.05
CA SER A 81 2.43 -6.61 5.65
C SER A 81 3.56 -7.05 4.70
N HIS A 82 4.79 -7.26 5.20
CA HIS A 82 5.86 -7.84 4.39
C HIS A 82 5.55 -9.24 3.86
N SER A 83 4.63 -9.98 4.49
CA SER A 83 4.20 -11.31 4.03
C SER A 83 3.57 -11.28 2.62
N GLU A 84 3.02 -10.16 2.17
CA GLU A 84 2.49 -10.00 0.81
C GLU A 84 3.55 -10.16 -0.29
N LYS A 85 4.84 -9.94 0.03
CA LYS A 85 5.94 -10.14 -0.92
C LYS A 85 6.02 -11.56 -1.48
N MET A 86 5.47 -12.54 -0.75
CA MET A 86 5.35 -13.93 -1.25
C MET A 86 4.43 -14.03 -2.46
N THR A 87 3.35 -13.25 -2.50
CA THR A 87 2.42 -13.22 -3.64
C THR A 87 3.08 -12.64 -4.88
N GLN A 88 3.92 -11.61 -4.72
CA GLN A 88 4.58 -10.92 -5.83
C GLN A 88 5.44 -11.85 -6.68
N GLY A 89 6.05 -12.89 -6.08
CA GLY A 89 6.82 -13.90 -6.81
C GLY A 89 5.98 -14.79 -7.74
N LEU A 90 4.70 -15.00 -7.43
CA LEU A 90 3.78 -15.82 -8.22
C LEU A 90 2.92 -14.99 -9.19
N TYR A 91 2.84 -13.69 -8.99
CA TYR A 91 2.00 -12.79 -9.79
C TYR A 91 2.24 -12.90 -11.31
N PRO A 92 3.50 -12.89 -11.82
CA PRO A 92 3.75 -13.05 -13.25
C PRO A 92 3.22 -14.38 -13.82
N LYS A 93 3.30 -15.45 -13.01
CA LYS A 93 2.81 -16.78 -13.41
C LYS A 93 1.28 -16.82 -13.45
N ILE A 94 0.62 -16.19 -12.50
CA ILE A 94 -0.85 -16.05 -12.47
C ILE A 94 -1.31 -15.25 -13.69
N LEU A 95 -0.64 -14.13 -13.97
CA LEU A 95 -0.94 -13.27 -15.12
C LEU A 95 -0.82 -14.01 -16.45
N ALA A 96 0.24 -14.79 -16.61
CA ALA A 96 0.51 -15.53 -17.86
C ALA A 96 -0.44 -16.71 -18.08
N THR A 97 -0.84 -17.40 -17.01
CA THR A 97 -1.61 -18.66 -17.12
C THR A 97 -3.09 -18.52 -16.85
N LYS A 98 -3.50 -17.46 -16.13
CA LYS A 98 -4.89 -17.22 -15.64
C LYS A 98 -5.48 -18.40 -14.86
N LYS A 99 -4.64 -19.29 -14.29
CA LYS A 99 -5.10 -20.46 -13.54
C LYS A 99 -5.37 -20.12 -12.10
N LYS A 100 -6.55 -20.49 -11.60
CA LYS A 100 -6.97 -20.29 -10.21
C LYS A 100 -6.07 -21.01 -9.21
N GLU A 101 -5.51 -22.16 -9.60
CA GLU A 101 -4.60 -22.96 -8.77
C GLU A 101 -3.40 -22.16 -8.28
N PHE A 102 -2.80 -21.33 -9.15
CA PHE A 102 -1.67 -20.47 -8.76
C PHE A 102 -2.09 -19.31 -7.85
N ALA A 103 -3.32 -18.80 -7.99
CA ALA A 103 -3.86 -17.81 -7.09
C ALA A 103 -4.11 -18.38 -5.69
N GLU A 104 -4.66 -19.59 -5.62
CA GLU A 104 -4.84 -20.31 -4.36
C GLU A 104 -3.50 -20.63 -3.70
N GLU A 105 -2.51 -21.08 -4.48
CA GLU A 105 -1.16 -21.33 -3.99
C GLU A 105 -0.51 -20.04 -3.44
N ALA A 106 -0.63 -18.92 -4.15
CA ALA A 106 -0.14 -17.63 -3.69
C ALA A 106 -0.78 -17.23 -2.35
N MET A 107 -2.10 -17.35 -2.25
CA MET A 107 -2.83 -17.06 -1.02
C MET A 107 -2.38 -17.97 0.14
N LYS A 108 -2.28 -19.29 -0.08
CA LYS A 108 -1.83 -20.26 0.93
C LYS A 108 -0.42 -19.94 1.43
N ARG A 109 0.52 -19.67 0.53
CA ARG A 109 1.91 -19.33 0.90
C ARG A 109 1.97 -18.03 1.70
N THR A 110 1.22 -17.03 1.29
CA THR A 110 1.19 -15.75 2.01
C THR A 110 0.58 -15.92 3.41
N MET A 111 -0.54 -16.65 3.54
CA MET A 111 -1.15 -16.91 4.83
C MET A 111 -0.26 -17.76 5.75
N PHE A 112 0.46 -18.71 5.18
CA PHE A 112 1.42 -19.53 5.94
C PHE A 112 2.49 -18.67 6.62
N LEU A 113 2.92 -17.57 6.02
CA LEU A 113 3.86 -16.64 6.62
C LEU A 113 3.17 -15.54 7.45
N ALA A 114 2.04 -15.04 6.97
CA ALA A 114 1.34 -13.92 7.57
C ALA A 114 0.76 -14.26 8.95
N ILE A 115 0.16 -15.44 9.11
CA ILE A 115 -0.48 -15.81 10.39
C ILE A 115 0.55 -15.92 11.52
N PRO A 116 1.67 -16.66 11.37
CA PRO A 116 2.71 -16.68 12.41
C PRO A 116 3.31 -15.29 12.68
N THR A 117 3.60 -14.51 11.64
CA THR A 117 4.17 -13.17 11.79
C THR A 117 3.21 -12.24 12.52
N PHE A 118 1.91 -12.29 12.20
CA PHE A 118 0.86 -11.54 12.87
C PHE A 118 0.78 -11.93 14.35
N SER A 119 0.71 -13.24 14.65
CA SER A 119 0.64 -13.76 16.01
C SER A 119 1.86 -13.36 16.84
N MET A 120 3.07 -13.52 16.28
CA MET A 120 4.30 -13.10 16.94
C MET A 120 4.32 -11.59 17.18
N THR A 121 3.90 -10.78 16.19
CA THR A 121 3.89 -9.32 16.35
C THR A 121 2.93 -8.90 17.46
N ILE A 122 1.75 -9.51 17.57
CA ILE A 122 0.81 -9.21 18.67
C ILE A 122 1.38 -9.61 20.02
N ILE A 123 1.95 -10.82 20.16
CA ILE A 123 2.48 -11.32 21.42
C ILE A 123 3.69 -10.48 21.87
N PHE A 124 4.56 -10.13 20.93
CA PHE A 124 5.81 -9.43 21.21
C PHE A 124 5.74 -7.91 21.01
N VAL A 125 4.56 -7.32 20.78
CA VAL A 125 4.45 -5.88 20.54
C VAL A 125 5.11 -5.04 21.64
N LYS A 126 4.86 -5.35 22.89
CA LYS A 126 5.45 -4.64 24.05
C LYS A 126 6.97 -4.79 24.13
N PRO A 127 7.55 -6.00 24.07
CA PRO A 127 9.00 -6.19 23.95
C PRO A 127 9.61 -5.47 22.74
N ILE A 128 8.98 -5.52 21.58
CA ILE A 128 9.47 -4.84 20.36
C ILE A 128 9.57 -3.33 20.60
N LEU A 129 8.50 -2.72 21.14
CA LEU A 129 8.49 -1.30 21.44
C LEU A 129 9.55 -0.94 22.49
N TYR A 130 9.70 -1.76 23.53
CA TYR A 130 10.70 -1.55 24.57
C TYR A 130 12.13 -1.58 24.04
N ILE A 131 12.45 -2.52 23.15
CA ILE A 131 13.77 -2.63 22.51
C ILE A 131 14.06 -1.41 21.63
N LEU A 132 13.05 -0.89 20.93
CA LEU A 132 13.22 0.30 20.10
C LEU A 132 13.45 1.55 20.95
N ASN A 133 12.62 1.78 21.94
CA ASN A 133 12.80 2.79 22.97
C ASN A 133 11.74 2.55 24.08
N PRO A 134 12.12 2.50 25.36
CA PRO A 134 11.19 2.33 26.48
C PRO A 134 9.99 3.31 26.48
N VAL A 135 10.18 4.53 26.02
CA VAL A 135 9.12 5.54 25.90
C VAL A 135 7.99 5.09 24.97
N TYR A 136 8.26 4.22 23.99
CA TYR A 136 7.24 3.76 23.04
C TYR A 136 6.28 2.73 23.63
N VAL A 137 6.56 2.21 24.82
CA VAL A 137 5.71 1.21 25.49
C VAL A 137 4.30 1.77 25.76
N ASP A 138 4.17 3.06 25.99
CA ASP A 138 2.86 3.71 26.16
C ASP A 138 1.99 3.65 24.90
N GLY A 139 2.63 3.47 23.73
CA GLY A 139 1.97 3.29 22.43
C GLY A 139 1.53 1.85 22.11
N VAL A 140 1.61 0.89 23.05
CA VAL A 140 1.26 -0.52 22.82
C VAL A 140 -0.12 -0.71 22.21
N LEU A 141 -1.13 -0.01 22.72
CA LEU A 141 -2.50 -0.12 22.20
C LEU A 141 -2.60 0.32 20.73
N ILE A 142 -1.94 1.44 20.40
CA ILE A 142 -1.88 1.96 19.02
C ILE A 142 -1.20 0.94 18.10
N ALA A 143 -0.09 0.35 18.56
CA ALA A 143 0.65 -0.65 17.80
C ALA A 143 -0.15 -1.94 17.59
N LEU A 144 -0.94 -2.39 18.56
CA LEU A 144 -1.85 -3.53 18.42
C LEU A 144 -2.92 -3.27 17.37
N VAL A 145 -3.62 -2.14 17.46
CA VAL A 145 -4.66 -1.75 16.50
C VAL A 145 -4.07 -1.62 15.08
N MET A 146 -2.88 -1.01 14.97
CA MET A 146 -2.18 -0.90 13.69
C MET A 146 -1.73 -2.24 13.13
N THR A 147 -1.36 -3.19 13.97
CA THR A 147 -0.98 -4.55 13.55
C THR A 147 -2.19 -5.29 12.98
N ILE A 148 -3.36 -5.20 13.64
CA ILE A 148 -4.63 -5.76 13.13
C ILE A 148 -5.00 -5.10 11.80
N ARG A 149 -4.92 -3.76 11.72
CA ARG A 149 -5.14 -3.02 10.48
C ARG A 149 -4.17 -3.46 9.38
N GLY A 150 -2.89 -3.64 9.71
CA GLY A 150 -1.85 -4.09 8.78
C GLY A 150 -2.15 -5.47 8.20
N PHE A 151 -2.63 -6.41 9.02
CA PHE A 151 -3.05 -7.73 8.57
C PHE A 151 -4.26 -7.66 7.61
N ALA A 152 -5.30 -6.92 7.98
CA ALA A 152 -6.45 -6.72 7.13
C ALA A 152 -6.09 -6.04 5.80
N PHE A 153 -5.18 -5.06 5.86
CA PHE A 153 -4.69 -4.35 4.69
C PHE A 153 -3.89 -5.25 3.74
N MET A 154 -3.00 -6.08 4.28
CA MET A 154 -2.27 -7.08 3.53
C MET A 154 -3.21 -8.03 2.79
N PHE A 155 -4.22 -8.56 3.48
CA PHE A 155 -5.23 -9.44 2.87
C PHE A 155 -5.95 -8.77 1.69
N ASN A 156 -6.29 -7.50 1.86
CA ASN A 156 -6.94 -6.70 0.84
C ASN A 156 -6.02 -6.46 -0.37
N ASN A 157 -4.74 -6.15 -0.15
CA ASN A 157 -3.76 -5.97 -1.24
C ASN A 157 -3.58 -7.24 -2.07
N ILE A 158 -3.45 -8.41 -1.41
CA ILE A 158 -3.33 -9.69 -2.11
C ILE A 158 -4.58 -9.95 -2.95
N SER A 159 -5.75 -9.73 -2.37
CA SER A 159 -7.02 -9.90 -3.10
C SER A 159 -7.10 -8.99 -4.32
N PHE A 160 -6.62 -7.74 -4.18
CA PHE A 160 -6.52 -6.79 -5.28
C PHE A 160 -5.56 -7.27 -6.38
N GLU A 161 -4.33 -7.70 -6.02
CA GLU A 161 -3.35 -8.22 -6.97
C GLU A 161 -3.90 -9.44 -7.72
N LEU A 162 -4.51 -10.39 -7.00
CA LEU A 162 -5.09 -11.57 -7.62
C LEU A 162 -6.25 -11.24 -8.57
N LEU A 163 -7.16 -10.36 -8.17
CA LEU A 163 -8.27 -9.92 -9.02
C LEU A 163 -7.76 -9.18 -10.27
N SER A 164 -6.74 -8.35 -10.11
CA SER A 164 -6.10 -7.64 -11.21
C SER A 164 -5.42 -8.59 -12.20
N ALA A 165 -4.79 -9.66 -11.69
CA ALA A 165 -4.14 -10.67 -12.54
C ALA A 165 -5.14 -11.43 -13.44
N PHE A 166 -6.41 -11.54 -13.04
CA PHE A 166 -7.46 -12.18 -13.84
C PHE A 166 -8.20 -11.22 -14.79
N ASP A 167 -7.97 -9.92 -14.67
CA ASP A 167 -8.59 -8.95 -15.58
C ASP A 167 -7.81 -8.91 -16.91
N SER A 168 -8.53 -9.08 -18.01
CA SER A 168 -7.94 -9.11 -19.36
C SER A 168 -7.92 -7.74 -20.05
N VAL A 169 -8.40 -6.70 -19.37
CA VAL A 169 -8.54 -5.36 -19.98
C VAL A 169 -7.18 -4.76 -20.35
N ASP A 170 -6.14 -5.04 -19.55
CA ASP A 170 -4.77 -4.57 -19.79
C ASP A 170 -4.07 -5.28 -20.99
N GLU A 171 -4.53 -6.47 -21.36
CA GLU A 171 -3.92 -7.23 -22.47
C GLU A 171 -4.35 -6.71 -23.85
N ASN A 172 -5.48 -6.03 -23.92
CA ASN A 172 -6.03 -5.51 -25.18
C ASN A 172 -5.44 -4.15 -25.53
N LYS A 173 -4.47 -4.14 -26.46
CA LYS A 173 -3.81 -2.92 -26.98
C LYS A 173 -4.76 -1.85 -27.55
N GLN A 174 -6.03 -2.18 -27.78
CA GLN A 174 -7.06 -1.26 -28.33
C GLN A 174 -8.16 -0.94 -27.30
N THR A 175 -7.91 -1.18 -26.01
CA THR A 175 -8.94 -0.97 -24.99
C THR A 175 -9.25 0.51 -24.85
N SER A 176 -10.50 0.89 -25.08
CA SER A 176 -11.00 2.24 -24.88
C SER A 176 -11.04 2.57 -23.38
N ILE A 177 -10.81 3.84 -23.02
CA ILE A 177 -10.98 4.36 -21.65
C ILE A 177 -12.33 3.93 -21.04
N LYS A 178 -13.39 3.85 -21.87
CA LYS A 178 -14.71 3.40 -21.43
C LYS A 178 -14.72 1.95 -20.94
N ASN A 179 -13.88 1.08 -21.47
CA ASN A 179 -13.77 -0.31 -21.03
C ASN A 179 -12.98 -0.40 -19.70
N TYR A 180 -11.97 0.45 -19.53
CA TYR A 180 -11.26 0.58 -18.24
C TYR A 180 -12.18 1.02 -17.11
N LEU A 181 -13.07 1.99 -17.34
CA LEU A 181 -14.03 2.47 -16.35
C LEU A 181 -15.01 1.38 -15.86
N LYS A 182 -15.23 0.34 -16.68
CA LYS A 182 -16.08 -0.82 -16.33
C LYS A 182 -15.30 -2.00 -15.74
N SER A 183 -13.96 -1.92 -15.75
CA SER A 183 -13.10 -3.00 -15.28
C SER A 183 -13.00 -3.03 -13.75
N LYS A 184 -12.62 -4.19 -13.22
CA LYS A 184 -12.29 -4.36 -11.80
C LYS A 184 -11.08 -3.52 -11.40
N LEU A 185 -10.16 -3.28 -12.35
CA LEU A 185 -8.98 -2.43 -12.16
C LEU A 185 -9.34 -0.97 -11.83
N PHE A 186 -10.49 -0.48 -12.29
CA PHE A 186 -10.98 0.84 -11.94
C PHE A 186 -11.87 0.84 -10.70
N LEU A 187 -12.73 -0.17 -10.57
CA LEU A 187 -13.69 -0.28 -9.45
C LEU A 187 -12.98 -0.32 -8.09
N LEU A 188 -11.90 -1.11 -8.00
CA LEU A 188 -11.20 -1.33 -6.74
C LEU A 188 -10.55 -0.05 -6.17
N PRO A 189 -9.76 0.73 -6.94
CA PRO A 189 -9.27 2.03 -6.46
C PRO A 189 -10.41 2.98 -6.09
N THR A 190 -11.52 2.96 -6.82
CA THR A 190 -12.69 3.79 -6.51
C THR A 190 -13.28 3.44 -5.15
N LEU A 191 -13.40 2.16 -4.82
CA LEU A 191 -13.81 1.71 -3.48
C LEU A 191 -12.83 2.17 -2.40
N TYR A 192 -11.53 2.19 -2.69
CA TYR A 192 -10.52 2.75 -1.78
C TYR A 192 -10.70 4.25 -1.56
N TYR A 193 -11.04 5.02 -2.58
CA TYR A 193 -11.34 6.45 -2.42
C TYR A 193 -12.53 6.66 -1.49
N ILE A 194 -13.62 5.92 -1.70
CA ILE A 194 -14.82 6.02 -0.89
C ILE A 194 -14.51 5.65 0.57
N SER A 195 -13.86 4.51 0.80
CA SER A 195 -13.50 4.06 2.16
C SER A 195 -12.54 5.01 2.86
N SER A 196 -11.56 5.56 2.14
CA SER A 196 -10.62 6.55 2.68
C SER A 196 -11.30 7.88 2.99
N GLY A 197 -12.22 8.33 2.14
CA GLY A 197 -13.01 9.53 2.37
C GLY A 197 -13.87 9.40 3.64
N ILE A 198 -14.57 8.29 3.81
CA ILE A 198 -15.36 8.00 5.01
C ILE A 198 -14.45 7.97 6.25
N TYR A 199 -13.32 7.26 6.17
CA TYR A 199 -12.37 7.15 7.28
C TYR A 199 -11.82 8.52 7.70
N ILE A 200 -11.37 9.34 6.75
CA ILE A 200 -10.83 10.67 7.02
C ILE A 200 -11.90 11.57 7.63
N SER A 201 -13.12 11.53 7.11
CA SER A 201 -14.24 12.34 7.66
C SER A 201 -14.55 11.94 9.10
N LEU A 202 -14.61 10.64 9.40
CA LEU A 202 -14.84 10.12 10.75
C LEU A 202 -13.70 10.48 11.69
N LEU A 203 -12.45 10.35 11.24
CA LEU A 203 -11.26 10.70 12.02
C LEU A 203 -11.27 12.20 12.37
N THR A 204 -11.50 13.05 11.39
CA THR A 204 -11.56 14.51 11.58
C THR A 204 -12.67 14.90 12.58
N PHE A 205 -13.85 14.33 12.40
CA PHE A 205 -14.98 14.55 13.31
C PHE A 205 -14.64 14.13 14.75
N TYR A 206 -14.07 12.91 14.90
CA TYR A 206 -13.67 12.40 16.21
C TYR A 206 -12.63 13.29 16.88
N LEU A 207 -11.61 13.75 16.16
CA LEU A 207 -10.55 14.59 16.72
C LEU A 207 -11.08 15.95 17.16
N ILE A 208 -11.92 16.60 16.36
CA ILE A 208 -12.54 17.89 16.71
C ILE A 208 -13.42 17.74 17.94
N PHE A 209 -14.20 16.65 18.03
CA PHE A 209 -15.07 16.41 19.18
C PHE A 209 -14.27 16.08 20.45
N ALA A 210 -13.21 15.29 20.33
CA ALA A 210 -12.35 14.96 21.46
C ALA A 210 -11.63 16.20 22.02
N GLU A 211 -11.18 17.12 21.16
CA GLU A 211 -10.55 18.36 21.58
C GLU A 211 -11.54 19.29 22.31
N SER A 212 -12.79 19.35 21.84
CA SER A 212 -13.83 20.16 22.49
C SER A 212 -14.17 19.66 23.89
N THR A 213 -14.07 18.34 24.16
CA THR A 213 -14.36 17.76 25.48
C THR A 213 -13.19 17.83 26.47
N THR A 214 -11.99 18.10 26.00
CA THR A 214 -10.79 18.25 26.88
C THR A 214 -10.47 19.69 27.22
N SER A 215 -11.15 20.66 26.62
CA SER A 215 -10.98 22.10 26.89
C SER A 215 -11.96 22.65 27.92
N ASP A 216 -12.92 21.86 28.41
CA ASP A 216 -13.82 22.14 29.54
C ASP A 216 -13.28 21.48 30.83
#